data_48f1065398682ac608da4a83941fa36e
#
_entry.id   48f1065398682ac608da4a83941fa36e
#
_cell.length_a   1.000
_cell.length_b   1.000
_cell.length_c   1.000
_cell.angle_alpha   90.00
_cell.angle_beta   90.00
_cell.angle_gamma   90.00
#
_symmetry.space_group_name_H-M   'P 1'
#
loop_
_entity.id
_entity.type
_entity.pdbx_description
1 polymer ?
#
loop_
_entity_poly.entity_id
_entity_poly.type
_entity_poly.pdbx_seq_one_letter_code
_entity_poly.pdbx_strand_id
1 'polypeptide(L)'
;MALQPAAGARDLNPRQVESNRRIRQQLAGLYRLWGYQEVDPPTVERLDTLAAGGGIPSQELVHLVSDDPLGLRPELTASIARAACTRMADRPMPLRLWADGNCFGCSLGDAGRQRIHQQITSGVELLGDPSLSADVELMRLLIAAAGRLGLRAEHRPALLIGHHGVLQALIGDLPTPIREQAQAALTTYDPLALAALDLSATERQRLQDLLQLRGEPSVVLAELRRLLGPMALLDELDRMLSLVAPSAARQGVLLQLDPSFQPHFNLYDGLVLKLVCQGSEVPLAIASGGRYDGLVGRFSTPASLRSMAPAGVGFAFDVENLRELLEVGTEGHAPVLVAYNRPEQLADALNELERLHAEDQPAELLGQAVPTKAEADEHAGHRGCRGVHWLGS
;
A
#
# COMPACT_ATOMS: atom_id res chain seq x y z
N MET A 1 -9.60 25.13 24.08
CA MET A 1 -9.01 25.02 22.74
C MET A 1 -8.36 23.65 22.65
N ALA A 2 -8.73 22.82 21.67
CA ALA A 2 -8.07 21.51 21.49
C ALA A 2 -6.70 21.76 20.88
N LEU A 3 -5.64 21.38 21.59
CA LEU A 3 -4.23 21.48 21.12
C LEU A 3 -3.75 20.21 20.42
N GLN A 4 -4.60 19.20 20.35
CA GLN A 4 -4.31 17.90 19.75
C GLN A 4 -5.12 17.70 18.46
N PRO A 5 -4.59 17.02 17.44
CA PRO A 5 -5.35 16.62 16.27
C PRO A 5 -6.53 15.70 16.66
N ALA A 6 -7.39 15.39 15.69
CA ALA A 6 -8.48 14.45 15.90
C ALA A 6 -7.96 13.08 16.36
N ALA A 7 -8.77 12.35 17.13
CA ALA A 7 -8.40 11.02 17.63
C ALA A 7 -8.10 10.07 16.46
N GLY A 8 -6.88 9.54 16.42
CA GLY A 8 -6.36 8.68 15.35
C GLY A 8 -5.59 9.42 14.24
N ALA A 9 -5.69 10.77 14.16
CA ALA A 9 -4.85 11.60 13.30
C ALA A 9 -3.59 12.06 14.04
N ARG A 10 -2.54 12.40 13.28
CA ARG A 10 -1.28 12.90 13.83
C ARG A 10 -0.63 13.91 12.88
N ASP A 11 0.09 14.86 13.45
CA ASP A 11 0.98 15.73 12.69
C ASP A 11 2.27 14.97 12.34
N LEU A 12 2.74 15.12 11.11
CA LEU A 12 4.03 14.61 10.67
C LEU A 12 5.08 15.71 10.79
N ASN A 13 6.23 15.38 11.36
CA ASN A 13 7.36 16.30 11.38
C ASN A 13 8.03 16.42 9.99
N PRO A 14 8.86 17.46 9.73
CA PRO A 14 9.47 17.69 8.43
C PRO A 14 10.26 16.50 7.87
N ARG A 15 10.96 15.74 8.73
CA ARG A 15 11.71 14.55 8.33
C ARG A 15 10.80 13.45 7.84
N GLN A 16 9.68 13.21 8.51
CA GLN A 16 8.68 12.22 8.12
C GLN A 16 8.03 12.58 6.78
N VAL A 17 7.72 13.86 6.57
CA VAL A 17 7.17 14.36 5.30
C VAL A 17 8.16 14.15 4.17
N GLU A 18 9.44 14.47 4.36
CA GLU A 18 10.46 14.29 3.34
C GLU A 18 10.71 12.81 3.01
N SER A 19 10.73 11.94 4.03
CA SER A 19 10.82 10.49 3.83
C SER A 19 9.65 9.94 3.03
N ASN A 20 8.42 10.34 3.36
CA ASN A 20 7.23 9.97 2.59
C ASN A 20 7.32 10.44 1.14
N ARG A 21 7.78 11.67 0.90
CA ARG A 21 7.97 12.23 -0.45
C ARG A 21 8.97 11.41 -1.26
N ARG A 22 10.12 11.04 -0.69
CA ARG A 22 11.14 10.20 -1.37
C ARG A 22 10.61 8.83 -1.74
N ILE A 23 9.91 8.15 -0.81
CA ILE A 23 9.30 6.84 -1.07
C ILE A 23 8.32 6.96 -2.25
N ARG A 24 7.40 7.92 -2.22
CA ARG A 24 6.42 8.14 -3.28
C ARG A 24 7.09 8.44 -4.63
N GLN A 25 8.12 9.28 -4.66
CA GLN A 25 8.87 9.59 -5.89
C GLN A 25 9.59 8.37 -6.46
N GLN A 26 10.17 7.50 -5.62
CA GLN A 26 10.82 6.26 -6.07
C GLN A 26 9.80 5.29 -6.67
N LEU A 27 8.64 5.14 -6.05
CA LEU A 27 7.53 4.31 -6.54
C LEU A 27 6.97 4.87 -7.85
N ALA A 28 6.64 6.16 -7.91
CA ALA A 28 6.15 6.85 -9.12
C ALA A 28 7.12 6.71 -10.29
N GLY A 29 8.44 6.87 -10.04
CA GLY A 29 9.48 6.66 -11.04
C GLY A 29 9.48 5.24 -11.60
N LEU A 30 9.31 4.24 -10.73
CA LEU A 30 9.24 2.84 -11.15
C LEU A 30 7.96 2.55 -11.96
N TYR A 31 6.80 3.02 -11.49
CA TYR A 31 5.51 2.80 -12.18
C TYR A 31 5.55 3.35 -13.61
N ARG A 32 6.12 4.54 -13.81
CA ARG A 32 6.30 5.13 -15.15
C ARG A 32 7.21 4.29 -16.05
N LEU A 33 8.27 3.66 -15.50
CA LEU A 33 9.12 2.73 -16.28
C LEU A 33 8.36 1.49 -16.76
N TRP A 34 7.32 1.07 -16.03
CA TRP A 34 6.46 -0.05 -16.40
C TRP A 34 5.26 0.38 -17.26
N GLY A 35 5.20 1.65 -17.69
CA GLY A 35 4.16 2.18 -18.56
C GLY A 35 2.85 2.55 -17.86
N TYR A 36 2.85 2.63 -16.53
CA TYR A 36 1.69 3.09 -15.77
C TYR A 36 1.57 4.61 -15.82
N GLN A 37 0.36 5.11 -16.03
CA GLN A 37 0.00 6.52 -16.11
C GLN A 37 -0.63 6.98 -14.79
N GLU A 38 -0.26 8.18 -14.36
CA GLU A 38 -0.80 8.79 -13.16
C GLU A 38 -2.26 9.21 -13.33
N VAL A 39 -3.06 8.93 -12.32
CA VAL A 39 -4.43 9.45 -12.18
C VAL A 39 -4.61 9.99 -10.77
N ASP A 40 -5.48 10.98 -10.63
CA ASP A 40 -5.81 11.57 -9.33
C ASP A 40 -7.32 11.47 -9.09
N PRO A 41 -7.79 10.36 -8.49
CA PRO A 41 -9.19 10.22 -8.12
C PRO A 41 -9.54 11.12 -6.93
N PRO A 42 -10.80 11.61 -6.83
CA PRO A 42 -11.21 12.48 -5.74
C PRO A 42 -11.08 11.79 -4.37
N THR A 43 -10.75 12.58 -3.34
CA THR A 43 -10.70 12.11 -1.95
C THR A 43 -12.10 11.91 -1.37
N VAL A 44 -13.04 12.75 -1.81
CA VAL A 44 -14.47 12.65 -1.43
C VAL A 44 -15.20 11.91 -2.52
N GLU A 45 -15.88 10.83 -2.14
CA GLU A 45 -16.63 9.97 -3.05
C GLU A 45 -18.07 9.78 -2.54
N ARG A 46 -18.96 9.35 -3.44
CA ARG A 46 -20.30 8.90 -3.08
C ARG A 46 -20.21 7.60 -2.28
N LEU A 47 -21.05 7.46 -1.28
CA LEU A 47 -21.09 6.22 -0.46
C LEU A 47 -21.43 4.98 -1.29
N ASP A 48 -22.22 5.11 -2.36
CA ASP A 48 -22.51 3.99 -3.28
C ASP A 48 -21.24 3.54 -4.05
N THR A 49 -20.35 4.46 -4.42
CA THR A 49 -19.05 4.14 -5.01
C THR A 49 -18.16 3.40 -4.00
N LEU A 50 -18.10 3.89 -2.76
CA LEU A 50 -17.32 3.27 -1.70
C LEU A 50 -17.85 1.88 -1.32
N ALA A 51 -19.17 1.73 -1.25
CA ALA A 51 -19.83 0.46 -0.99
C ALA A 51 -19.71 -0.55 -2.14
N ALA A 52 -19.58 -0.08 -3.39
CA ALA A 52 -19.35 -0.94 -4.55
C ALA A 52 -18.02 -1.69 -4.45
N GLY A 53 -17.03 -1.17 -3.77
CA GLY A 53 -15.79 -1.88 -3.40
C GLY A 53 -16.08 -3.18 -2.63
N GLY A 54 -17.23 -3.28 -1.97
CA GLY A 54 -17.82 -4.53 -1.44
C GLY A 54 -17.11 -5.15 -0.25
N GLY A 55 -16.03 -4.54 0.24
CA GLY A 55 -15.19 -5.16 1.25
C GLY A 55 -15.13 -4.42 2.58
N ILE A 56 -15.46 -3.14 2.61
CA ILE A 56 -15.32 -2.33 3.82
C ILE A 56 -16.69 -2.12 4.45
N PRO A 57 -16.89 -2.57 5.70
CA PRO A 57 -18.14 -2.35 6.41
C PRO A 57 -18.46 -0.85 6.49
N SER A 58 -19.74 -0.48 6.33
CA SER A 58 -20.15 0.94 6.33
C SER A 58 -19.73 1.70 7.61
N GLN A 59 -19.63 1.00 8.72
CA GLN A 59 -19.16 1.55 10.01
C GLN A 59 -17.66 1.89 10.04
N GLU A 60 -16.89 1.36 9.11
CA GLU A 60 -15.45 1.64 8.94
C GLU A 60 -15.20 2.76 7.93
N LEU A 61 -16.24 3.24 7.24
CA LEU A 61 -16.15 4.38 6.33
C LEU A 61 -16.29 5.68 7.11
N VAL A 62 -15.53 6.69 6.69
CA VAL A 62 -15.66 8.06 7.21
C VAL A 62 -16.74 8.77 6.42
N HIS A 63 -17.92 8.94 7.03
CA HIS A 63 -19.04 9.64 6.44
C HIS A 63 -18.90 11.14 6.61
N LEU A 64 -19.31 11.91 5.59
CA LEU A 64 -19.37 13.37 5.65
C LEU A 64 -20.79 13.84 5.99
N VAL A 65 -20.86 14.92 6.74
CA VAL A 65 -22.14 15.63 6.98
C VAL A 65 -22.41 16.51 5.76
N SER A 66 -23.31 16.06 4.88
CA SER A 66 -23.67 16.74 3.63
C SER A 66 -25.08 16.34 3.20
N ASP A 67 -25.69 17.11 2.27
CA ASP A 67 -27.04 16.80 1.73
C ASP A 67 -27.01 15.49 0.90
N ASP A 68 -25.91 15.25 0.19
CA ASP A 68 -25.64 13.99 -0.52
C ASP A 68 -24.94 12.97 0.38
N PRO A 69 -25.16 11.65 0.15
CA PRO A 69 -24.44 10.58 0.88
C PRO A 69 -22.98 10.48 0.40
N LEU A 70 -22.10 11.20 1.07
CA LEU A 70 -20.66 11.29 0.75
C LEU A 70 -19.80 10.70 1.87
N GLY A 71 -18.59 10.26 1.50
CA GLY A 71 -17.57 9.78 2.44
C GLY A 71 -16.15 10.06 1.94
N LEU A 72 -15.18 9.81 2.81
CA LEU A 72 -13.77 9.83 2.43
C LEU A 72 -13.36 8.45 1.92
N ARG A 73 -12.57 8.41 0.85
CA ARG A 73 -12.09 7.15 0.25
C ARG A 73 -11.24 6.35 1.24
N PRO A 74 -11.56 5.07 1.47
CA PRO A 74 -10.76 4.18 2.33
C PRO A 74 -9.57 3.56 1.58
N GLU A 75 -9.62 3.53 0.25
CA GLU A 75 -8.62 2.99 -0.67
C GLU A 75 -8.73 3.67 -2.04
N LEU A 76 -7.80 3.40 -2.95
CA LEU A 76 -7.74 4.06 -4.27
C LEU A 76 -8.44 3.24 -5.37
N THR A 77 -8.50 1.93 -5.23
CA THR A 77 -8.89 0.97 -6.28
C THR A 77 -10.30 1.21 -6.80
N ALA A 78 -11.30 1.37 -5.91
CA ALA A 78 -12.70 1.59 -6.32
C ALA A 78 -12.87 2.90 -7.10
N SER A 79 -12.21 3.97 -6.66
CA SER A 79 -12.26 5.26 -7.35
C SER A 79 -11.58 5.21 -8.72
N ILE A 80 -10.44 4.48 -8.84
CA ILE A 80 -9.74 4.27 -10.12
C ILE A 80 -10.57 3.39 -11.05
N ALA A 81 -11.13 2.26 -10.55
CA ALA A 81 -11.98 1.37 -11.33
C ALA A 81 -13.22 2.10 -11.88
N ARG A 82 -13.89 2.90 -11.04
CA ARG A 82 -15.01 3.76 -11.47
C ARG A 82 -14.58 4.72 -12.59
N ALA A 83 -13.44 5.40 -12.42
CA ALA A 83 -12.94 6.35 -13.43
C ALA A 83 -12.58 5.64 -14.73
N ALA A 84 -11.97 4.45 -14.69
CA ALA A 84 -11.66 3.62 -15.84
C ALA A 84 -12.93 3.21 -16.62
N CYS A 85 -13.96 2.75 -15.91
CA CYS A 85 -15.24 2.32 -16.52
C CYS A 85 -16.09 3.47 -17.04
N THR A 86 -15.80 4.72 -16.68
CA THR A 86 -16.58 5.91 -17.08
C THR A 86 -15.76 6.86 -17.96
N ARG A 87 -14.92 7.70 -17.38
CA ARG A 87 -14.17 8.75 -18.06
C ARG A 87 -13.09 8.25 -19.01
N MET A 88 -12.59 7.02 -18.79
CA MET A 88 -11.52 6.42 -19.58
C MET A 88 -12.00 5.21 -20.41
N ALA A 89 -13.30 4.97 -20.48
CA ALA A 89 -13.89 3.82 -21.19
C ALA A 89 -13.53 3.74 -22.68
N ASP A 90 -13.23 4.86 -23.31
CA ASP A 90 -12.86 4.95 -24.74
C ASP A 90 -11.35 4.83 -24.99
N ARG A 91 -10.54 4.65 -23.92
CA ARG A 91 -9.10 4.49 -24.09
C ARG A 91 -8.73 3.07 -24.51
N PRO A 92 -7.59 2.89 -25.22
CA PRO A 92 -7.08 1.56 -25.55
C PRO A 92 -6.81 0.72 -24.28
N MET A 93 -7.22 -0.54 -24.30
CA MET A 93 -7.02 -1.51 -23.22
C MET A 93 -5.76 -2.36 -23.46
N PRO A 94 -5.13 -2.89 -22.41
CA PRO A 94 -5.44 -2.67 -21.00
C PRO A 94 -4.98 -1.28 -20.49
N LEU A 95 -5.68 -0.75 -19.50
CA LEU A 95 -5.26 0.47 -18.80
C LEU A 95 -4.25 0.12 -17.70
N ARG A 96 -3.12 0.81 -17.70
CA ARG A 96 -2.11 0.78 -16.63
C ARG A 96 -2.15 2.11 -15.92
N LEU A 97 -2.70 2.13 -14.71
CA LEU A 97 -2.93 3.35 -13.93
C LEU A 97 -2.20 3.25 -12.59
N TRP A 98 -1.75 4.38 -12.07
CA TRP A 98 -1.25 4.47 -10.71
C TRP A 98 -1.75 5.76 -10.06
N ALA A 99 -1.88 5.72 -8.74
CA ALA A 99 -2.19 6.89 -7.92
C ALA A 99 -1.46 6.80 -6.58
N ASP A 100 -1.26 7.96 -5.97
CA ASP A 100 -0.92 8.05 -4.56
C ASP A 100 -1.82 9.07 -3.85
N GLY A 101 -2.03 8.91 -2.56
CA GLY A 101 -2.84 9.85 -1.81
C GLY A 101 -3.26 9.34 -0.44
N ASN A 102 -3.96 10.22 0.26
CA ASN A 102 -4.51 9.88 1.56
C ASN A 102 -5.73 8.96 1.41
N CYS A 103 -5.75 7.91 2.22
CA CYS A 103 -6.88 7.03 2.44
C CYS A 103 -7.32 7.13 3.90
N PHE A 104 -8.62 6.92 4.17
CA PHE A 104 -9.20 7.18 5.47
C PHE A 104 -10.04 5.99 5.92
N GLY A 105 -9.82 5.53 7.13
CA GLY A 105 -10.60 4.50 7.76
C GLY A 105 -11.16 4.98 9.09
N CYS A 106 -12.17 4.28 9.58
CA CYS A 106 -12.71 4.50 10.91
C CYS A 106 -12.68 3.18 11.69
N SER A 107 -12.22 3.21 12.93
CA SER A 107 -12.31 2.07 13.84
C SER A 107 -12.94 2.48 15.15
N LEU A 108 -13.51 1.52 15.86
CA LEU A 108 -13.96 1.72 17.23
C LEU A 108 -12.78 1.54 18.16
N GLY A 109 -12.40 2.59 18.87
CA GLY A 109 -11.42 2.55 19.94
C GLY A 109 -12.04 2.08 21.25
N ASP A 110 -11.19 2.06 22.29
CA ASP A 110 -11.63 1.78 23.66
C ASP A 110 -12.81 2.68 24.05
N ALA A 111 -13.81 2.12 24.73
CA ALA A 111 -15.05 2.79 25.11
C ALA A 111 -15.99 3.18 23.92
N GLY A 112 -15.88 2.53 22.77
CA GLY A 112 -16.80 2.71 21.63
C GLY A 112 -16.67 4.07 20.92
N ARG A 113 -15.61 4.82 21.15
CA ARG A 113 -15.35 6.08 20.44
C ARG A 113 -14.74 5.80 19.08
N GLN A 114 -15.25 6.45 18.04
CA GLN A 114 -14.68 6.39 16.72
C GLN A 114 -13.30 7.04 16.68
N ARG A 115 -12.35 6.35 16.01
CA ARG A 115 -11.02 6.87 15.67
C ARG A 115 -10.88 6.88 14.16
N ILE A 116 -10.52 8.03 13.61
CA ILE A 116 -10.24 8.16 12.17
C ILE A 116 -8.77 7.88 11.94
N HIS A 117 -8.50 6.93 11.06
CA HIS A 117 -7.15 6.63 10.60
C HIS A 117 -6.95 7.30 9.25
N GLN A 118 -5.85 8.01 9.10
CA GLN A 118 -5.37 8.54 7.83
C GLN A 118 -4.04 7.90 7.52
N GLN A 119 -3.90 7.37 6.31
CA GLN A 119 -2.66 6.76 5.82
C GLN A 119 -2.38 7.22 4.40
N ILE A 120 -1.10 7.31 4.04
CA ILE A 120 -0.68 7.60 2.67
C ILE A 120 -0.48 6.27 1.94
N THR A 121 -1.20 6.12 0.82
CA THR A 121 -1.15 4.91 -0.01
C THR A 121 -0.60 5.26 -1.39
N SER A 122 0.23 4.39 -1.97
CA SER A 122 0.72 4.49 -3.36
C SER A 122 0.54 3.16 -4.06
N GLY A 123 -0.23 3.12 -5.13
CA GLY A 123 -0.62 1.86 -5.78
C GLY A 123 -0.81 1.94 -7.28
N VAL A 124 -0.86 0.77 -7.89
CA VAL A 124 -1.07 0.56 -9.33
C VAL A 124 -2.26 -0.34 -9.59
N GLU A 125 -2.95 -0.10 -10.70
CA GLU A 125 -4.10 -0.85 -11.16
C GLU A 125 -3.94 -1.17 -12.65
N LEU A 126 -4.03 -2.44 -13.01
CA LEU A 126 -4.09 -2.93 -14.39
C LEU A 126 -5.50 -3.40 -14.66
N LEU A 127 -6.18 -2.73 -15.58
CA LEU A 127 -7.61 -2.91 -15.82
C LEU A 127 -7.87 -3.34 -17.28
N GLY A 128 -8.81 -4.26 -17.46
CA GLY A 128 -9.22 -4.73 -18.76
C GLY A 128 -8.43 -5.91 -19.32
N ASP A 129 -7.57 -6.54 -18.52
CA ASP A 129 -6.82 -7.76 -18.91
C ASP A 129 -7.11 -8.91 -17.93
N PRO A 130 -7.91 -9.93 -18.33
CA PRO A 130 -8.21 -11.09 -17.50
C PRO A 130 -7.13 -12.18 -17.54
N SER A 131 -6.04 -11.96 -18.26
CA SER A 131 -5.04 -13.01 -18.53
C SER A 131 -4.03 -13.18 -17.41
N LEU A 132 -3.41 -14.35 -17.33
CA LEU A 132 -2.30 -14.66 -16.44
C LEU A 132 -1.14 -13.66 -16.55
N SER A 133 -0.93 -13.06 -17.73
CA SER A 133 0.15 -12.09 -17.93
C SER A 133 -0.03 -10.83 -17.08
N ALA A 134 -1.27 -10.40 -16.82
CA ALA A 134 -1.57 -9.27 -15.95
C ALA A 134 -1.16 -9.56 -14.50
N ASP A 135 -1.49 -10.75 -13.98
CA ASP A 135 -1.10 -11.16 -12.62
C ASP A 135 0.43 -11.26 -12.48
N VAL A 136 1.09 -11.86 -13.46
CA VAL A 136 2.56 -12.00 -13.48
C VAL A 136 3.24 -10.63 -13.58
N GLU A 137 2.75 -9.74 -14.44
CA GLU A 137 3.24 -8.36 -14.57
C GLU A 137 3.18 -7.65 -13.22
N LEU A 138 2.01 -7.70 -12.59
CA LEU A 138 1.77 -7.03 -11.31
C LEU A 138 2.66 -7.56 -10.19
N MET A 139 2.77 -8.89 -10.06
CA MET A 139 3.66 -9.50 -9.06
C MET A 139 5.12 -9.12 -9.29
N ARG A 140 5.58 -9.11 -10.54
CA ARG A 140 6.95 -8.69 -10.89
C ARG A 140 7.19 -7.21 -10.60
N LEU A 141 6.21 -6.34 -10.86
CA LEU A 141 6.30 -4.93 -10.52
C LEU A 141 6.36 -4.72 -9.01
N LEU A 142 5.56 -5.44 -8.22
CA LEU A 142 5.61 -5.40 -6.75
C LEU A 142 7.00 -5.82 -6.23
N ILE A 143 7.56 -6.90 -6.77
CA ILE A 143 8.92 -7.37 -6.42
C ILE A 143 9.99 -6.35 -6.85
N ALA A 144 9.86 -5.77 -8.03
CA ALA A 144 10.78 -4.73 -8.51
C ALA A 144 10.72 -3.47 -7.63
N ALA A 145 9.52 -3.12 -7.13
CA ALA A 145 9.33 -2.02 -6.19
C ALA A 145 10.06 -2.28 -4.85
N ALA A 146 9.98 -3.51 -4.33
CA ALA A 146 10.74 -3.90 -3.14
C ALA A 146 12.25 -3.65 -3.31
N GLY A 147 12.82 -4.07 -4.45
CA GLY A 147 14.22 -3.82 -4.78
C GLY A 147 14.54 -2.33 -4.97
N ARG A 148 13.65 -1.57 -5.65
CA ARG A 148 13.82 -0.12 -5.87
C ARG A 148 13.82 0.68 -4.58
N LEU A 149 13.01 0.27 -3.60
CA LEU A 149 12.94 0.87 -2.27
C LEU A 149 14.13 0.50 -1.39
N GLY A 150 15.01 -0.40 -1.83
CA GLY A 150 16.18 -0.85 -1.08
C GLY A 150 15.86 -1.87 0.00
N LEU A 151 14.74 -2.60 -0.11
CA LEU A 151 14.46 -3.73 0.77
C LEU A 151 15.49 -4.83 0.54
N ARG A 152 16.16 -5.24 1.62
CA ARG A 152 17.28 -6.19 1.60
C ARG A 152 16.99 -7.39 2.49
N ALA A 153 17.94 -8.34 2.53
CA ALA A 153 17.83 -9.55 3.35
C ALA A 153 17.57 -9.29 4.84
N GLU A 154 18.04 -8.19 5.39
CA GLU A 154 17.77 -7.77 6.77
C GLU A 154 16.29 -7.50 7.05
N HIS A 155 15.57 -6.98 6.05
CA HIS A 155 14.12 -6.74 6.12
C HIS A 155 13.29 -8.01 5.88
N ARG A 156 13.91 -9.12 5.47
CA ARG A 156 13.27 -10.41 5.18
C ARG A 156 11.96 -10.26 4.39
N PRO A 157 11.97 -9.60 3.20
CA PRO A 157 10.76 -9.40 2.44
C PRO A 157 10.16 -10.74 2.00
N ALA A 158 8.89 -10.97 2.35
CA ALA A 158 8.12 -12.15 1.98
C ALA A 158 6.83 -11.76 1.30
N LEU A 159 6.59 -12.29 0.11
CA LEU A 159 5.34 -12.14 -0.63
C LEU A 159 4.43 -13.32 -0.31
N LEU A 160 3.42 -13.07 0.51
CA LEU A 160 2.33 -14.01 0.78
C LEU A 160 1.38 -14.01 -0.40
N ILE A 161 1.01 -15.19 -0.87
CA ILE A 161 0.18 -15.42 -2.04
C ILE A 161 -0.96 -16.34 -1.62
N GLY A 162 -2.19 -15.90 -1.84
CA GLY A 162 -3.41 -16.67 -1.70
C GLY A 162 -4.21 -16.65 -2.99
N HIS A 163 -5.24 -17.49 -3.06
CA HIS A 163 -6.16 -17.48 -4.18
C HIS A 163 -7.56 -17.88 -3.73
N HIS A 164 -8.54 -17.00 -3.96
CA HIS A 164 -9.93 -17.21 -3.54
C HIS A 164 -10.49 -18.54 -4.05
N GLY A 165 -10.31 -18.85 -5.33
CA GLY A 165 -10.80 -20.09 -5.94
C GLY A 165 -10.19 -21.37 -5.35
N VAL A 166 -8.95 -21.32 -4.84
CA VAL A 166 -8.33 -22.48 -4.16
C VAL A 166 -8.99 -22.73 -2.81
N LEU A 167 -9.20 -21.66 -2.02
CA LEU A 167 -9.90 -21.80 -0.74
C LEU A 167 -11.34 -22.33 -0.95
N GLN A 168 -12.05 -21.80 -1.94
CA GLN A 168 -13.41 -22.28 -2.26
C GLN A 168 -13.42 -23.76 -2.67
N ALA A 169 -12.44 -24.22 -3.45
CA ALA A 169 -12.32 -25.63 -3.82
C ALA A 169 -12.04 -26.52 -2.59
N LEU A 170 -11.24 -26.06 -1.65
CA LEU A 170 -10.90 -26.82 -0.42
C LEU A 170 -12.08 -27.02 0.52
N ILE A 171 -13.03 -26.08 0.56
CA ILE A 171 -14.19 -26.12 1.45
C ILE A 171 -15.51 -26.35 0.73
N GLY A 172 -15.48 -26.54 -0.60
CA GLY A 172 -16.65 -26.61 -1.48
C GLY A 172 -17.64 -27.72 -1.14
N ASP A 173 -17.15 -28.84 -0.62
CA ASP A 173 -17.95 -30.01 -0.22
C ASP A 173 -18.76 -29.80 1.06
N LEU A 174 -18.43 -28.75 1.84
CA LEU A 174 -19.12 -28.46 3.09
C LEU A 174 -20.52 -27.84 2.84
N PRO A 175 -21.53 -28.18 3.68
CA PRO A 175 -22.82 -27.49 3.66
C PRO A 175 -22.66 -25.98 3.83
N THR A 176 -23.50 -25.18 3.14
CA THR A 176 -23.34 -23.71 3.08
C THR A 176 -23.14 -23.02 4.43
N PRO A 177 -23.93 -23.27 5.47
CA PRO A 177 -23.73 -22.60 6.77
C PRO A 177 -22.38 -22.93 7.40
N ILE A 178 -21.93 -24.18 7.30
CA ILE A 178 -20.66 -24.67 7.84
C ILE A 178 -19.50 -24.12 7.00
N ARG A 179 -19.68 -24.06 5.68
CA ARG A 179 -18.68 -23.51 4.75
C ARG A 179 -18.33 -22.06 5.06
N GLU A 180 -19.32 -21.21 5.29
CA GLU A 180 -19.12 -19.80 5.66
C GLU A 180 -18.37 -19.67 6.99
N GLN A 181 -18.74 -20.47 7.99
CA GLN A 181 -18.05 -20.49 9.28
C GLN A 181 -16.61 -21.04 9.15
N ALA A 182 -16.42 -22.10 8.37
CA ALA A 182 -15.10 -22.66 8.10
C ALA A 182 -14.20 -21.66 7.35
N GLN A 183 -14.76 -20.97 6.34
CA GLN A 183 -14.03 -19.90 5.65
C GLN A 183 -13.59 -18.80 6.62
N ALA A 184 -14.50 -18.31 7.45
CA ALA A 184 -14.18 -17.27 8.44
C ALA A 184 -13.08 -17.73 9.40
N ALA A 185 -13.17 -18.95 9.93
CA ALA A 185 -12.19 -19.51 10.85
C ALA A 185 -10.82 -19.75 10.19
N LEU A 186 -10.78 -20.23 8.94
CA LEU A 186 -9.55 -20.44 8.18
C LEU A 186 -8.84 -19.11 7.88
N THR A 187 -9.59 -18.11 7.43
CA THR A 187 -9.02 -16.81 7.04
C THR A 187 -8.57 -15.95 8.23
N THR A 188 -9.11 -16.22 9.41
CA THR A 188 -8.66 -15.61 10.68
C THR A 188 -7.66 -16.46 11.44
N TYR A 189 -7.28 -17.62 10.91
CA TYR A 189 -6.40 -18.63 11.57
C TYR A 189 -6.89 -19.01 12.96
N ASP A 190 -8.21 -19.20 13.13
CA ASP A 190 -8.84 -19.54 14.41
C ASP A 190 -9.08 -21.06 14.53
N PRO A 191 -8.16 -21.83 15.19
CA PRO A 191 -8.33 -23.26 15.39
C PRO A 191 -9.46 -23.61 16.35
N LEU A 192 -9.85 -22.69 17.26
CA LEU A 192 -10.92 -22.93 18.22
C LEU A 192 -12.28 -22.81 17.52
N ALA A 193 -12.45 -21.83 16.66
CA ALA A 193 -13.64 -21.72 15.83
C ALA A 193 -13.81 -22.96 14.93
N LEU A 194 -12.73 -23.46 14.30
CA LEU A 194 -12.78 -24.70 13.52
C LEU A 194 -13.17 -25.92 14.35
N ALA A 195 -12.63 -26.01 15.58
CA ALA A 195 -12.94 -27.13 16.49
C ALA A 195 -14.40 -27.14 16.93
N ALA A 196 -15.06 -25.99 16.96
CA ALA A 196 -16.45 -25.82 17.37
C ALA A 196 -17.48 -26.15 16.27
N LEU A 197 -17.02 -26.32 14.99
CA LEU A 197 -17.93 -26.63 13.87
C LEU A 197 -18.53 -28.03 14.01
N ASP A 198 -19.78 -28.19 13.59
CA ASP A 198 -20.45 -29.48 13.52
C ASP A 198 -19.97 -30.27 12.29
N LEU A 199 -18.81 -30.91 12.45
CA LEU A 199 -18.08 -31.66 11.43
C LEU A 199 -17.71 -33.04 11.94
N SER A 200 -17.58 -33.99 11.03
CA SER A 200 -16.94 -35.27 11.34
C SER A 200 -15.47 -35.07 11.80
N ALA A 201 -14.95 -36.03 12.55
CA ALA A 201 -13.54 -35.97 13.00
C ALA A 201 -12.56 -35.85 11.82
N THR A 202 -12.84 -36.50 10.70
CA THR A 202 -12.01 -36.48 9.49
C THR A 202 -12.03 -35.09 8.83
N GLU A 203 -13.20 -34.49 8.67
CA GLU A 203 -13.33 -33.14 8.07
C GLU A 203 -12.66 -32.09 8.94
N ARG A 204 -12.88 -32.17 10.27
CA ARG A 204 -12.24 -31.26 11.22
C ARG A 204 -10.73 -31.34 11.16
N GLN A 205 -10.15 -32.55 11.14
CA GLN A 205 -8.72 -32.74 11.02
C GLN A 205 -8.18 -32.15 9.70
N ARG A 206 -8.90 -32.40 8.58
CA ARG A 206 -8.54 -31.82 7.27
C ARG A 206 -8.49 -30.30 7.31
N LEU A 207 -9.46 -29.62 7.92
CA LEU A 207 -9.48 -28.16 8.03
C LEU A 207 -8.38 -27.65 8.97
N GLN A 208 -8.08 -28.36 10.06
CA GLN A 208 -6.96 -28.02 10.93
C GLN A 208 -5.62 -28.15 10.22
N ASP A 209 -5.43 -29.19 9.39
CA ASP A 209 -4.23 -29.37 8.58
C ASP A 209 -4.05 -28.21 7.57
N LEU A 210 -5.15 -27.68 7.01
CA LEU A 210 -5.12 -26.51 6.11
C LEU A 210 -4.56 -25.26 6.79
N LEU A 211 -4.78 -25.05 8.10
CA LEU A 211 -4.18 -23.93 8.83
C LEU A 211 -2.66 -23.98 8.89
N GLN A 212 -2.06 -25.16 8.71
CA GLN A 212 -0.62 -25.36 8.68
C GLN A 212 -0.04 -25.42 7.27
N LEU A 213 -0.92 -25.54 6.25
CA LEU A 213 -0.52 -25.67 4.85
C LEU A 213 -0.13 -24.30 4.27
N ARG A 214 1.12 -23.92 4.51
CA ARG A 214 1.71 -22.68 3.98
C ARG A 214 3.22 -22.81 3.86
N GLY A 215 3.81 -22.07 2.94
CA GLY A 215 5.27 -22.04 2.79
C GLY A 215 5.73 -22.00 1.35
N GLU A 216 6.76 -22.73 1.05
CA GLU A 216 7.37 -22.78 -0.29
C GLU A 216 6.34 -23.25 -1.33
N PRO A 217 6.15 -22.49 -2.43
CA PRO A 217 5.06 -22.72 -3.38
C PRO A 217 5.00 -24.14 -3.99
N SER A 218 6.12 -24.74 -4.34
CA SER A 218 6.15 -26.06 -4.96
C SER A 218 5.67 -27.15 -3.99
N VAL A 219 6.02 -27.02 -2.71
CA VAL A 219 5.60 -27.94 -1.65
C VAL A 219 4.10 -27.83 -1.41
N VAL A 220 3.60 -26.58 -1.29
CA VAL A 220 2.17 -26.34 -1.07
C VAL A 220 1.34 -26.78 -2.27
N LEU A 221 1.78 -26.49 -3.50
CA LEU A 221 1.10 -26.93 -4.73
C LEU A 221 1.03 -28.46 -4.85
N ALA A 222 2.09 -29.18 -4.48
CA ALA A 222 2.09 -30.64 -4.47
C ALA A 222 1.02 -31.19 -3.51
N GLU A 223 0.91 -30.60 -2.31
CA GLU A 223 -0.11 -31.00 -1.35
C GLU A 223 -1.52 -30.62 -1.78
N LEU A 224 -1.71 -29.44 -2.39
CA LEU A 224 -3.00 -29.05 -2.96
C LEU A 224 -3.44 -30.00 -4.08
N ARG A 225 -2.53 -30.43 -4.96
CA ARG A 225 -2.82 -31.44 -5.98
C ARG A 225 -3.20 -32.80 -5.37
N ARG A 226 -2.59 -33.17 -4.25
CA ARG A 226 -2.96 -34.39 -3.51
C ARG A 226 -4.38 -34.29 -2.92
N LEU A 227 -4.76 -33.11 -2.40
CA LEU A 227 -6.06 -32.89 -1.75
C LEU A 227 -7.20 -32.70 -2.76
N LEU A 228 -6.98 -31.94 -3.83
CA LEU A 228 -8.00 -31.51 -4.78
C LEU A 228 -8.00 -32.31 -6.08
N GLY A 229 -6.95 -33.11 -6.33
CA GLY A 229 -6.72 -33.73 -7.62
C GLY A 229 -6.26 -32.75 -8.72
N PRO A 230 -6.22 -33.20 -9.97
CA PRO A 230 -5.88 -32.34 -11.11
C PRO A 230 -6.90 -31.21 -11.28
N MET A 231 -6.41 -29.97 -11.32
CA MET A 231 -7.25 -28.77 -11.43
C MET A 231 -6.54 -27.71 -12.25
N ALA A 232 -7.18 -27.17 -13.28
CA ALA A 232 -6.62 -26.15 -14.17
C ALA A 232 -6.12 -24.91 -13.40
N LEU A 233 -6.81 -24.53 -12.33
CA LEU A 233 -6.39 -23.42 -11.46
C LEU A 233 -5.03 -23.66 -10.80
N LEU A 234 -4.74 -24.88 -10.35
CA LEU A 234 -3.44 -25.22 -9.76
C LEU A 234 -2.31 -25.21 -10.80
N ASP A 235 -2.60 -25.58 -12.04
CA ASP A 235 -1.64 -25.52 -13.14
C ASP A 235 -1.35 -24.07 -13.55
N GLU A 236 -2.37 -23.22 -13.51
CA GLU A 236 -2.23 -21.78 -13.75
C GLU A 236 -1.40 -21.10 -12.65
N LEU A 237 -1.67 -21.40 -11.37
CA LEU A 237 -0.88 -20.94 -10.23
C LEU A 237 0.58 -21.39 -10.32
N ASP A 238 0.83 -22.64 -10.65
CA ASP A 238 2.19 -23.18 -10.82
C ASP A 238 2.95 -22.42 -11.92
N ARG A 239 2.29 -22.23 -13.07
CA ARG A 239 2.85 -21.44 -14.18
C ARG A 239 3.14 -19.99 -13.77
N MET A 240 2.21 -19.33 -13.08
CA MET A 240 2.37 -17.97 -12.58
C MET A 240 3.58 -17.87 -11.64
N LEU A 241 3.65 -18.74 -10.64
CA LEU A 241 4.72 -18.76 -9.66
C LEU A 241 6.09 -19.07 -10.31
N SER A 242 6.14 -19.98 -11.27
CA SER A 242 7.35 -20.27 -12.06
C SER A 242 7.85 -19.05 -12.84
N LEU A 243 6.94 -18.22 -13.37
CA LEU A 243 7.28 -16.98 -14.08
C LEU A 243 7.75 -15.87 -13.14
N VAL A 244 7.32 -15.86 -11.88
CA VAL A 244 7.65 -14.83 -10.89
C VAL A 244 8.91 -15.17 -10.10
N ALA A 245 9.15 -16.46 -9.81
CA ALA A 245 10.25 -16.92 -8.95
C ALA A 245 11.64 -16.37 -9.31
N PRO A 246 12.05 -16.27 -10.61
CA PRO A 246 13.37 -15.72 -10.94
C PRO A 246 13.52 -14.23 -10.54
N SER A 247 12.44 -13.47 -10.57
CA SER A 247 12.44 -12.05 -10.14
C SER A 247 12.52 -11.95 -8.63
N ALA A 248 11.77 -12.78 -7.92
CA ALA A 248 11.79 -12.85 -6.45
C ALA A 248 13.19 -13.23 -5.94
N ALA A 249 13.80 -14.25 -6.52
CA ALA A 249 15.15 -14.68 -6.16
C ALA A 249 16.21 -13.58 -6.37
N ARG A 250 16.14 -12.84 -7.50
CA ARG A 250 17.07 -11.73 -7.76
C ARG A 250 16.94 -10.58 -6.76
N GLN A 251 15.73 -10.33 -6.26
CA GLN A 251 15.46 -9.25 -5.30
C GLN A 251 15.50 -9.72 -3.84
N GLY A 252 15.77 -11.01 -3.59
CA GLY A 252 15.78 -11.57 -2.24
C GLY A 252 14.40 -11.58 -1.56
N VAL A 253 13.31 -11.65 -2.35
CA VAL A 253 11.94 -11.75 -1.85
C VAL A 253 11.55 -13.22 -1.75
N LEU A 254 11.15 -13.66 -0.55
CA LEU A 254 10.63 -15.00 -0.33
C LEU A 254 9.20 -15.11 -0.85
N LEU A 255 8.91 -16.12 -1.67
CA LEU A 255 7.53 -16.43 -2.06
C LEU A 255 6.94 -17.44 -1.07
N GLN A 256 5.75 -17.15 -0.56
CA GLN A 256 4.98 -18.04 0.31
C GLN A 256 3.57 -18.22 -0.25
N LEU A 257 3.19 -19.46 -0.57
CA LEU A 257 1.80 -19.81 -0.89
C LEU A 257 1.06 -20.22 0.37
N ASP A 258 -0.12 -19.65 0.59
CA ASP A 258 -0.99 -19.95 1.72
C ASP A 258 -2.45 -20.01 1.24
N PRO A 259 -3.05 -21.20 1.13
CA PRO A 259 -4.42 -21.36 0.66
C PRO A 259 -5.48 -20.70 1.55
N SER A 260 -5.17 -20.53 2.85
CA SER A 260 -6.07 -19.89 3.82
C SER A 260 -5.93 -18.37 3.84
N PHE A 261 -4.87 -17.82 3.21
CA PHE A 261 -4.65 -16.39 3.19
C PHE A 261 -5.71 -15.68 2.34
N GLN A 262 -6.55 -14.90 3.00
CA GLN A 262 -7.48 -13.95 2.39
C GLN A 262 -7.38 -12.63 3.17
N PRO A 263 -7.45 -11.47 2.52
CA PRO A 263 -7.53 -10.20 3.23
C PRO A 263 -8.91 -10.07 3.89
N HIS A 264 -9.01 -9.20 4.90
CA HIS A 264 -10.26 -8.92 5.59
C HIS A 264 -11.38 -8.35 4.69
N PHE A 265 -11.03 -7.90 3.49
CA PHE A 265 -11.97 -7.28 2.56
C PHE A 265 -12.37 -8.24 1.45
N ASN A 266 -13.67 -8.39 1.23
CA ASN A 266 -14.25 -9.16 0.10
C ASN A 266 -14.07 -8.43 -1.25
N LEU A 267 -12.99 -7.66 -1.40
CA LEU A 267 -12.67 -6.94 -2.63
C LEU A 267 -12.17 -7.91 -3.71
N TYR A 268 -11.33 -8.87 -3.31
CA TYR A 268 -10.62 -9.76 -4.22
C TYR A 268 -11.41 -11.05 -4.47
N ASP A 269 -11.48 -11.46 -5.72
CA ASP A 269 -12.19 -12.67 -6.19
C ASP A 269 -11.28 -13.68 -6.91
N GLY A 270 -9.98 -13.40 -6.96
CA GLY A 270 -8.95 -14.23 -7.57
C GLY A 270 -7.70 -14.33 -6.73
N LEU A 271 -6.56 -13.93 -7.33
CA LEU A 271 -5.25 -13.82 -6.67
C LEU A 271 -5.31 -12.81 -5.52
N VAL A 272 -4.61 -13.13 -4.43
CA VAL A 272 -4.45 -12.24 -3.27
C VAL A 272 -2.98 -12.16 -2.89
N LEU A 273 -2.50 -10.96 -2.62
CA LEU A 273 -1.09 -10.66 -2.37
C LEU A 273 -0.92 -9.82 -1.10
N LYS A 274 0.13 -10.12 -0.33
CA LYS A 274 0.60 -9.25 0.76
C LYS A 274 2.12 -9.32 0.85
N LEU A 275 2.79 -8.18 0.73
CA LEU A 275 4.23 -8.07 0.96
C LEU A 275 4.47 -7.70 2.42
N VAL A 276 5.17 -8.56 3.13
CA VAL A 276 5.47 -8.42 4.56
C VAL A 276 6.97 -8.34 4.74
N CYS A 277 7.42 -7.47 5.62
CA CYS A 277 8.82 -7.35 6.01
C CYS A 277 8.97 -7.49 7.52
N GLN A 278 10.17 -7.86 7.97
CA GLN A 278 10.50 -7.85 9.39
C GLN A 278 10.70 -6.41 9.85
N GLY A 279 9.82 -5.93 10.72
CA GLY A 279 10.01 -4.67 11.44
C GLY A 279 10.89 -4.85 12.67
N SER A 280 11.11 -3.77 13.42
CA SER A 280 11.93 -3.80 14.64
C SER A 280 11.37 -4.72 15.74
N GLU A 281 10.05 -4.73 15.90
CA GLU A 281 9.37 -5.50 16.96
C GLU A 281 8.48 -6.60 16.37
N VAL A 282 7.74 -6.29 15.32
CA VAL A 282 6.76 -7.18 14.69
C VAL A 282 6.87 -7.13 13.15
N PRO A 283 6.43 -8.18 12.46
CA PRO A 283 6.31 -8.11 11.00
C PRO A 283 5.36 -6.99 10.56
N LEU A 284 5.77 -6.22 9.55
CA LEU A 284 4.98 -5.14 8.95
C LEU A 284 4.48 -5.54 7.57
N ALA A 285 3.18 -5.40 7.34
CA ALA A 285 2.61 -5.47 6.02
C ALA A 285 2.83 -4.13 5.31
N ILE A 286 3.63 -4.11 4.26
CA ILE A 286 4.03 -2.90 3.55
C ILE A 286 3.30 -2.70 2.23
N ALA A 287 2.72 -3.75 1.66
CA ALA A 287 1.84 -3.68 0.50
C ALA A 287 0.82 -4.81 0.52
N SER A 288 -0.33 -4.55 -0.08
CA SER A 288 -1.38 -5.54 -0.31
C SER A 288 -2.02 -5.34 -1.68
N GLY A 289 -2.60 -6.41 -2.24
CA GLY A 289 -3.21 -6.36 -3.55
C GLY A 289 -3.87 -7.66 -3.94
N GLY A 290 -4.34 -7.72 -5.19
CA GLY A 290 -4.96 -8.91 -5.75
C GLY A 290 -5.81 -8.61 -6.97
N ARG A 291 -6.52 -9.64 -7.46
CA ARG A 291 -7.46 -9.57 -8.58
C ARG A 291 -8.88 -9.31 -8.06
N TYR A 292 -9.58 -8.38 -8.72
CA TYR A 292 -10.89 -7.86 -8.31
C TYR A 292 -11.83 -7.64 -9.52
N ASP A 293 -11.99 -8.65 -10.35
CA ASP A 293 -12.79 -8.58 -11.58
C ASP A 293 -14.25 -8.20 -11.28
N GLY A 294 -14.80 -8.71 -10.19
CA GLY A 294 -16.16 -8.38 -9.72
C GLY A 294 -16.35 -6.91 -9.38
N LEU A 295 -15.33 -6.21 -8.86
CA LEU A 295 -15.41 -4.77 -8.64
C LEU A 295 -15.52 -4.01 -9.97
N VAL A 296 -14.67 -4.33 -10.94
CA VAL A 296 -14.71 -3.73 -12.27
C VAL A 296 -16.05 -3.99 -12.93
N GLY A 297 -16.59 -5.22 -12.77
CA GLY A 297 -17.92 -5.60 -13.26
C GLY A 297 -19.04 -4.71 -12.71
N ARG A 298 -18.98 -4.33 -11.43
CA ARG A 298 -20.00 -3.45 -10.79
C ARG A 298 -19.99 -2.02 -11.36
N PHE A 299 -18.84 -1.50 -11.77
CA PHE A 299 -18.72 -0.19 -12.40
C PHE A 299 -18.91 -0.24 -13.91
N SER A 300 -18.93 -1.43 -14.52
CA SER A 300 -19.02 -1.58 -15.95
C SER A 300 -20.36 -1.07 -16.50
N THR A 301 -20.27 -0.29 -17.55
CA THR A 301 -21.42 0.24 -18.32
C THR A 301 -21.51 -0.49 -19.66
N PRO A 302 -22.67 -0.46 -20.35
CA PRO A 302 -22.75 -1.01 -21.71
C PRO A 302 -21.73 -0.38 -22.68
N ALA A 303 -21.30 0.85 -22.41
CA ALA A 303 -20.28 1.52 -23.20
C ALA A 303 -18.88 0.93 -22.91
N SER A 304 -18.49 0.80 -21.63
CA SER A 304 -17.18 0.26 -21.24
C SER A 304 -17.03 -1.22 -21.61
N LEU A 305 -18.08 -2.03 -21.50
CA LEU A 305 -18.05 -3.46 -21.83
C LEU A 305 -17.80 -3.74 -23.36
N ARG A 306 -17.92 -2.72 -24.21
CA ARG A 306 -17.56 -2.87 -25.64
C ARG A 306 -16.06 -2.84 -25.88
N SER A 307 -15.29 -2.25 -24.98
CA SER A 307 -13.87 -2.02 -25.15
C SER A 307 -13.01 -2.66 -24.05
N MET A 308 -13.60 -2.95 -22.88
CA MET A 308 -12.87 -3.42 -21.69
C MET A 308 -13.51 -4.68 -21.11
N ALA A 309 -12.72 -5.74 -20.94
CA ALA A 309 -13.13 -6.86 -20.10
C ALA A 309 -13.32 -6.39 -18.64
N PRO A 310 -14.31 -6.91 -17.92
CA PRO A 310 -14.48 -6.59 -16.49
C PRO A 310 -13.42 -7.32 -15.66
N ALA A 311 -12.17 -6.91 -15.82
CA ALA A 311 -11.01 -7.51 -15.16
C ALA A 311 -10.14 -6.40 -14.55
N GLY A 312 -9.62 -6.67 -13.35
CA GLY A 312 -8.74 -5.76 -12.66
C GLY A 312 -7.83 -6.46 -11.67
N VAL A 313 -6.56 -6.07 -11.66
CA VAL A 313 -5.55 -6.54 -10.71
C VAL A 313 -4.67 -5.38 -10.31
N GLY A 314 -4.38 -5.23 -9.02
CA GLY A 314 -3.64 -4.10 -8.49
C GLY A 314 -2.97 -4.40 -7.16
N PHE A 315 -2.11 -3.49 -6.73
CA PHE A 315 -1.59 -3.47 -5.37
C PHE A 315 -1.34 -2.03 -4.90
N ALA A 316 -1.29 -1.85 -3.60
CA ALA A 316 -0.95 -0.57 -2.99
C ALA A 316 0.04 -0.77 -1.83
N PHE A 317 1.02 0.14 -1.75
CA PHE A 317 1.93 0.28 -0.62
C PHE A 317 1.35 1.18 0.46
N ASP A 318 1.56 0.81 1.71
CA ASP A 318 1.45 1.70 2.86
C ASP A 318 2.78 2.47 3.01
N VAL A 319 2.74 3.76 2.70
CA VAL A 319 3.94 4.63 2.72
C VAL A 319 4.45 4.86 4.14
N GLU A 320 3.56 4.83 5.14
CA GLU A 320 3.96 5.03 6.53
C GLU A 320 4.67 3.80 7.09
N ASN A 321 4.17 2.60 6.81
CA ASN A 321 4.85 1.36 7.17
C ASN A 321 6.20 1.23 6.46
N LEU A 322 6.29 1.65 5.20
CA LEU A 322 7.57 1.73 4.49
C LEU A 322 8.54 2.70 5.16
N ARG A 323 8.08 3.88 5.57
CA ARG A 323 8.92 4.86 6.27
C ARG A 323 9.44 4.32 7.60
N GLU A 324 8.62 3.57 8.35
CA GLU A 324 9.01 2.96 9.61
C GLU A 324 10.06 1.86 9.42
N LEU A 325 9.98 1.14 8.28
CA LEU A 325 10.91 0.07 7.94
C LEU A 325 12.23 0.59 7.36
N LEU A 326 12.15 1.66 6.55
CA LEU A 326 13.30 2.22 5.84
C LEU A 326 13.84 3.42 6.62
N GLU A 327 15.06 3.32 7.13
CA GLU A 327 15.80 4.49 7.59
C GLU A 327 16.14 5.38 6.38
N VAL A 328 15.20 6.22 5.97
CA VAL A 328 15.44 7.16 4.87
C VAL A 328 16.27 8.31 5.40
N GLY A 329 17.55 8.28 5.13
CA GLY A 329 18.48 9.35 5.48
C GLY A 329 18.02 10.70 4.91
N THR A 330 18.12 11.74 5.72
CA THR A 330 17.80 13.13 5.33
C THR A 330 18.97 13.81 4.63
N GLU A 331 19.88 13.04 4.03
CA GLU A 331 21.04 13.59 3.36
C GLU A 331 20.65 14.46 2.16
N GLY A 332 21.03 15.72 2.20
CA GLY A 332 21.08 16.59 1.04
C GLY A 332 20.36 17.93 1.09
N HIS A 333 19.52 18.20 2.08
CA HIS A 333 18.70 19.43 2.09
C HIS A 333 18.87 20.32 3.34
N ALA A 334 19.89 20.06 4.17
CA ALA A 334 20.18 20.95 5.28
C ALA A 334 20.62 22.33 4.72
N PRO A 335 19.94 23.44 5.11
CA PRO A 335 20.28 24.75 4.59
C PRO A 335 21.63 25.24 5.11
N VAL A 336 22.22 26.19 4.42
CA VAL A 336 23.29 27.03 4.96
C VAL A 336 22.66 28.15 5.77
N LEU A 337 23.18 28.44 6.94
CA LEU A 337 22.76 29.61 7.72
C LEU A 337 23.53 30.84 7.26
N VAL A 338 22.85 31.81 6.67
CA VAL A 338 23.43 33.14 6.37
C VAL A 338 23.35 33.98 7.64
N ALA A 339 24.53 34.33 8.17
CA ALA A 339 24.66 35.04 9.43
C ALA A 339 25.52 36.29 9.30
N TYR A 340 25.26 37.29 10.15
CA TYR A 340 25.91 38.61 10.10
C TYR A 340 26.13 39.14 11.52
N ASN A 341 27.05 40.09 11.71
CA ASN A 341 27.45 40.58 13.02
C ASN A 341 26.88 41.97 13.39
N ARG A 342 26.32 42.69 12.44
CA ARG A 342 25.73 44.02 12.68
C ARG A 342 24.38 44.18 11.97
N PRO A 343 23.39 44.88 12.60
CA PRO A 343 22.08 45.05 11.97
C PRO A 343 22.13 45.72 10.58
N GLU A 344 23.10 46.58 10.31
CA GLU A 344 23.25 47.26 9.02
C GLU A 344 23.61 46.33 7.88
N GLN A 345 24.12 45.13 8.18
CA GLN A 345 24.44 44.08 7.19
C GLN A 345 23.23 43.25 6.76
N LEU A 346 22.05 43.50 7.29
CA LEU A 346 20.86 42.73 6.92
C LEU A 346 20.59 42.74 5.42
N ALA A 347 20.81 43.88 4.75
CA ALA A 347 20.61 43.98 3.32
C ALA A 347 21.56 43.08 2.54
N ASP A 348 22.86 43.05 2.94
CA ASP A 348 23.87 42.20 2.35
C ASP A 348 23.58 40.71 2.61
N ALA A 349 23.09 40.38 3.80
CA ALA A 349 22.71 39.02 4.16
C ALA A 349 21.52 38.52 3.33
N LEU A 350 20.54 39.39 3.05
CA LEU A 350 19.42 39.07 2.18
C LEU A 350 19.88 38.88 0.74
N ASN A 351 20.74 39.73 0.22
CA ASN A 351 21.34 39.59 -1.13
C ASN A 351 22.07 38.26 -1.26
N GLU A 352 22.87 37.89 -0.26
CA GLU A 352 23.59 36.64 -0.25
C GLU A 352 22.66 35.41 -0.16
N LEU A 353 21.59 35.49 0.63
CA LEU A 353 20.54 34.48 0.67
C LEU A 353 19.92 34.27 -0.72
N GLU A 354 19.54 35.35 -1.40
CA GLU A 354 18.98 35.31 -2.76
C GLU A 354 19.98 34.74 -3.77
N ARG A 355 21.27 35.07 -3.65
CA ARG A 355 22.32 34.51 -4.50
C ARG A 355 22.42 32.99 -4.33
N LEU A 356 22.43 32.49 -3.08
CA LEU A 356 22.46 31.05 -2.80
C LEU A 356 21.21 30.34 -3.35
N HIS A 357 20.03 30.96 -3.23
CA HIS A 357 18.79 30.40 -3.79
C HIS A 357 18.82 30.38 -5.33
N ALA A 358 19.40 31.37 -5.98
CA ALA A 358 19.56 31.40 -7.44
C ALA A 358 20.50 30.28 -7.95
N GLU A 359 21.35 29.75 -7.08
CA GLU A 359 22.22 28.59 -7.33
C GLU A 359 21.61 27.26 -6.89
N ASP A 360 20.30 27.22 -6.60
CA ASP A 360 19.56 26.06 -6.05
C ASP A 360 20.16 25.52 -4.73
N GLN A 361 20.84 26.39 -3.97
CA GLN A 361 21.38 26.03 -2.67
C GLN A 361 20.40 26.40 -1.56
N PRO A 362 19.91 25.42 -0.78
CA PRO A 362 19.07 25.70 0.37
C PRO A 362 19.84 26.56 1.39
N ALA A 363 19.27 27.70 1.77
CA ALA A 363 19.83 28.61 2.73
C ALA A 363 18.72 29.26 3.56
N GLU A 364 19.04 29.64 4.79
CA GLU A 364 18.13 30.38 5.67
C GLU A 364 18.87 31.54 6.34
N LEU A 365 18.13 32.61 6.68
CA LEU A 365 18.70 33.78 7.31
C LEU A 365 18.66 33.64 8.84
N LEU A 366 19.76 34.01 9.50
CA LEU A 366 19.74 34.21 10.95
C LEU A 366 18.91 35.47 11.29
N GLY A 367 17.88 35.32 12.10
CA GLY A 367 16.88 36.37 12.36
C GLY A 367 17.40 37.62 13.09
N GLN A 368 18.58 37.54 13.71
CA GLN A 368 19.24 38.65 14.41
C GLN A 368 20.74 38.57 14.23
N ALA A 369 21.41 39.73 14.22
CA ALA A 369 22.87 39.81 14.22
C ALA A 369 23.43 39.15 15.49
N VAL A 370 24.51 38.40 15.34
CA VAL A 370 25.24 37.80 16.47
C VAL A 370 26.70 38.29 16.45
N PRO A 371 27.29 38.51 17.64
CA PRO A 371 28.63 39.13 17.75
C PRO A 371 29.77 38.35 17.06
N THR A 372 29.66 37.01 17.05
CA THR A 372 30.75 36.15 16.62
C THR A 372 30.30 35.03 15.68
N LYS A 373 31.20 34.56 14.84
CA LYS A 373 30.95 33.39 14.00
C LYS A 373 30.69 32.14 14.83
N ALA A 374 31.31 32.01 16.01
CA ALA A 374 31.12 30.87 16.90
C ALA A 374 29.65 30.77 17.38
N GLU A 375 29.02 31.89 17.71
CA GLU A 375 27.59 31.92 18.04
C GLU A 375 26.71 31.56 16.82
N ALA A 376 27.08 32.04 15.63
CA ALA A 376 26.38 31.65 14.40
C ALA A 376 26.51 30.14 14.11
N ASP A 377 27.69 29.54 14.35
CA ASP A 377 27.92 28.10 14.20
C ASP A 377 27.09 27.30 15.22
N GLU A 378 26.94 27.81 16.46
CA GLU A 378 26.05 27.20 17.48
C GLU A 378 24.58 27.24 17.04
N HIS A 379 24.10 28.39 16.54
CA HIS A 379 22.76 28.53 15.97
C HIS A 379 22.54 27.57 14.81
N ALA A 380 23.52 27.45 13.89
CA ALA A 380 23.45 26.52 12.78
C ALA A 380 23.34 25.05 13.25
N GLY A 381 24.11 24.68 14.28
CA GLY A 381 24.07 23.36 14.89
C GLY A 381 22.69 23.04 15.49
N HIS A 382 22.10 23.97 16.28
CA HIS A 382 20.78 23.81 16.87
C HIS A 382 19.66 23.72 15.81
N ARG A 383 19.81 24.39 14.68
CA ARG A 383 18.84 24.40 13.58
C ARG A 383 19.05 23.25 12.58
N GLY A 384 20.14 22.51 12.71
CA GLY A 384 20.50 21.42 11.80
C GLY A 384 20.96 21.91 10.43
N CYS A 385 21.53 23.11 10.35
CA CYS A 385 22.16 23.62 9.13
C CYS A 385 23.48 22.89 8.84
N ARG A 386 23.83 22.77 7.55
CA ARG A 386 25.10 22.13 7.12
C ARG A 386 26.33 22.99 7.36
N GLY A 387 26.16 24.27 7.67
CA GLY A 387 27.21 25.23 7.92
C GLY A 387 26.72 26.68 7.93
N VAL A 388 27.64 27.62 8.13
CA VAL A 388 27.36 29.04 8.20
C VAL A 388 28.05 29.79 7.05
N HIS A 389 27.30 30.62 6.34
CA HIS A 389 27.81 31.68 5.48
C HIS A 389 27.89 32.96 6.33
N TRP A 390 29.08 33.34 6.70
CA TRP A 390 29.34 34.44 7.64
C TRP A 390 29.70 35.73 6.93
N LEU A 391 28.94 36.80 7.17
CA LEU A 391 29.17 38.16 6.63
C LEU A 391 29.88 39.12 7.62
N GLY A 392 30.25 38.62 8.79
CA GLY A 392 31.02 39.40 9.75
C GLY A 392 32.50 39.48 9.37
N SER A 393 33.05 40.66 9.51
CA SER A 393 34.51 40.92 9.35
C SER A 393 35.23 40.67 10.67
#